data_afcb964c259980f11d7b890db612ff52
#
_entry.id   afcb964c259980f11d7b890db612ff52
#
_cell.length_a   1.000
_cell.length_b   1.000
_cell.length_c   1.000
_cell.angle_alpha   90.00
_cell.angle_beta   90.00
_cell.angle_gamma   90.00
#
_symmetry.space_group_name_H-M   'P 1'
#
loop_
_entity.id
_entity.type
_entity.pdbx_description
1 polymer ?
#
loop_
_entity_poly.entity_id
_entity_poly.type
_entity_poly.pdbx_seq_one_letter_code
_entity_poly.pdbx_strand_id
1 'polypeptide(L)'
;MAAINDLISQIQDETLRNRIQEEVSKMAKQKKFGLVFEEHMPESTPLYDMPIKRGCNVMRRDSKDDKSIYVVLRVEGDTAVCVKPEQKDEAVTFDLKDIVRVAEFGESIYPYLKPLDSVCNAPDSDLWHTLIEADNYHALQLLEYLYAGKVDCIYIAPPYNTGAKDWKYNNDYVDGNDAYRHSKWLSFMQRRLQLAKKLLNPEDSVLIVTIDEKEYLH
;
A
#
# COMPACT_ATOMS: atom_id res chain seq x y z
N MET A 1 3.27 -16.12 27.63
CA MET A 1 1.84 -16.38 27.84
C MET A 1 1.62 -17.39 28.97
N ALA A 2 2.38 -18.50 29.05
CA ALA A 2 2.26 -19.46 30.17
C ALA A 2 2.36 -18.78 31.56
N ALA A 3 3.42 -17.99 31.81
CA ALA A 3 3.65 -17.34 33.09
C ALA A 3 2.52 -16.37 33.54
N ILE A 4 1.85 -15.69 32.61
CA ILE A 4 0.72 -14.81 32.94
C ILE A 4 -0.50 -15.62 33.36
N ASN A 5 -0.79 -16.72 32.67
CA ASN A 5 -1.91 -17.59 33.01
C ASN A 5 -1.70 -18.25 34.38
N ASP A 6 -0.46 -18.61 34.72
CA ASP A 6 -0.11 -19.15 36.02
C ASP A 6 -0.33 -18.13 37.16
N LEU A 7 0.02 -16.87 36.92
CA LEU A 7 -0.23 -15.76 37.86
C LEU A 7 -1.73 -15.48 38.01
N ILE A 8 -2.49 -15.50 36.93
CA ILE A 8 -3.95 -15.31 36.95
C ILE A 8 -4.63 -16.44 37.73
N SER A 9 -4.14 -17.67 37.60
CA SER A 9 -4.70 -18.82 38.32
C SER A 9 -4.55 -18.75 39.86
N GLN A 10 -3.59 -17.95 40.35
CA GLN A 10 -3.35 -17.73 41.78
C GLN A 10 -4.29 -16.71 42.39
N ILE A 11 -5.07 -15.96 41.59
CA ILE A 11 -6.03 -14.98 42.10
C ILE A 11 -7.23 -15.71 42.70
N GLN A 12 -7.47 -15.52 44.01
CA GLN A 12 -8.56 -16.22 44.73
C GLN A 12 -9.95 -15.65 44.42
N ASP A 13 -10.04 -14.34 44.14
CA ASP A 13 -11.29 -13.69 43.72
C ASP A 13 -11.64 -14.11 42.28
N GLU A 14 -12.68 -14.89 42.13
CA GLU A 14 -13.12 -15.44 40.85
C GLU A 14 -13.58 -14.33 39.89
N THR A 15 -14.23 -13.27 40.39
CA THR A 15 -14.73 -12.18 39.59
C THR A 15 -13.55 -11.36 39.02
N LEU A 16 -12.57 -11.07 39.86
CA LEU A 16 -11.35 -10.35 39.47
C LEU A 16 -10.51 -11.18 38.51
N ARG A 17 -10.35 -12.48 38.78
CA ARG A 17 -9.62 -13.42 37.91
C ARG A 17 -10.22 -13.46 36.50
N ASN A 18 -11.53 -13.58 36.36
CA ASN A 18 -12.21 -13.64 35.07
C ASN A 18 -12.08 -12.32 34.31
N ARG A 19 -12.21 -11.17 34.98
CA ARG A 19 -12.03 -9.85 34.34
C ARG A 19 -10.60 -9.67 33.85
N ILE A 20 -9.59 -10.01 34.65
CA ILE A 20 -8.17 -9.92 34.24
C ILE A 20 -7.89 -10.87 33.09
N GLN A 21 -8.42 -12.09 33.12
CA GLN A 21 -8.25 -13.07 32.03
C GLN A 21 -8.89 -12.61 30.73
N GLU A 22 -10.03 -11.92 30.82
CA GLU A 22 -10.71 -11.34 29.68
C GLU A 22 -9.89 -10.18 29.06
N GLU A 23 -9.39 -9.26 29.90
CA GLU A 23 -8.54 -8.17 29.44
C GLU A 23 -7.20 -8.65 28.90
N VAL A 24 -6.54 -9.60 29.53
CA VAL A 24 -5.31 -10.23 29.03
C VAL A 24 -5.55 -10.93 27.70
N SER A 25 -6.71 -11.60 27.55
CA SER A 25 -7.09 -12.22 26.27
C SER A 25 -7.35 -11.20 25.17
N LYS A 26 -7.99 -10.06 25.49
CA LYS A 26 -8.15 -8.94 24.56
C LYS A 26 -6.81 -8.36 24.17
N MET A 27 -5.93 -8.09 25.13
CA MET A 27 -4.57 -7.58 24.89
C MET A 27 -3.74 -8.57 24.06
N ALA A 28 -3.83 -9.87 24.34
CA ALA A 28 -3.11 -10.90 23.60
C ALA A 28 -3.62 -11.06 22.15
N LYS A 29 -4.91 -10.80 21.92
CA LYS A 29 -5.47 -10.75 20.55
C LYS A 29 -5.06 -9.47 19.80
N GLN A 30 -4.90 -8.36 20.52
CA GLN A 30 -4.54 -7.07 19.93
C GLN A 30 -3.03 -6.90 19.69
N LYS A 31 -2.18 -7.60 20.45
CA LYS A 31 -0.72 -7.49 20.37
C LYS A 31 -0.08 -8.83 20.03
N LYS A 32 -0.25 -9.29 18.81
CA LYS A 32 0.66 -10.29 18.27
C LYS A 32 1.93 -9.57 17.83
N PHE A 33 2.92 -9.49 18.72
CA PHE A 33 4.27 -9.17 18.34
C PHE A 33 4.85 -10.39 17.63
N GLY A 34 4.95 -10.33 16.35
CA GLY A 34 5.65 -11.27 15.50
C GLY A 34 6.21 -10.50 14.33
N LEU A 35 7.48 -10.73 13.99
CA LEU A 35 7.97 -10.34 12.69
C LEU A 35 7.08 -11.06 11.68
N VAL A 36 6.35 -10.29 10.87
CA VAL A 36 5.70 -10.84 9.69
C VAL A 36 6.82 -11.07 8.69
N PHE A 37 7.17 -12.35 8.47
CA PHE A 37 8.12 -12.74 7.42
C PHE A 37 7.48 -12.70 6.03
N GLU A 38 6.30 -12.12 5.93
CA GLU A 38 5.62 -11.90 4.67
C GLU A 38 6.25 -10.69 3.99
N GLU A 39 6.88 -10.90 2.85
CA GLU A 39 7.35 -9.77 2.05
C GLU A 39 6.15 -8.93 1.61
N HIS A 40 6.21 -7.63 1.87
CA HIS A 40 5.26 -6.71 1.27
C HIS A 40 5.47 -6.73 -0.24
N MET A 41 4.47 -7.23 -0.93
CA MET A 41 4.43 -7.21 -2.38
C MET A 41 3.85 -5.86 -2.82
N PRO A 42 4.45 -5.17 -3.80
CA PRO A 42 3.83 -3.97 -4.34
C PRO A 42 2.39 -4.29 -4.75
N GLU A 43 1.48 -3.39 -4.43
CA GLU A 43 0.10 -3.50 -4.89
C GLU A 43 0.10 -3.68 -6.41
N SER A 44 -0.88 -4.42 -6.94
CA SER A 44 -1.03 -4.56 -8.39
C SER A 44 -1.17 -3.17 -9.00
N THR A 45 -0.20 -2.79 -9.80
CA THR A 45 -0.11 -1.43 -10.35
C THR A 45 -0.87 -1.39 -11.65
N PRO A 46 -1.90 -0.53 -11.77
CA PRO A 46 -2.55 -0.31 -13.05
C PRO A 46 -1.58 0.33 -14.03
N LEU A 47 -1.46 -0.25 -15.21
CA LEU A 47 -0.62 0.23 -16.29
C LEU A 47 -1.48 1.02 -17.28
N TYR A 48 -1.63 2.30 -17.02
CA TYR A 48 -2.35 3.21 -17.91
C TYR A 48 -1.60 3.34 -19.25
N ASP A 49 -2.35 3.56 -20.34
CA ASP A 49 -1.82 3.71 -21.70
C ASP A 49 -1.14 2.45 -22.29
N MET A 50 -1.19 1.32 -21.59
CA MET A 50 -0.69 0.06 -22.12
C MET A 50 -1.79 -0.70 -22.87
N PRO A 51 -1.49 -1.24 -24.06
CA PRO A 51 -2.49 -1.95 -24.85
C PRO A 51 -2.96 -3.22 -24.16
N ILE A 52 -4.27 -3.40 -24.12
CA ILE A 52 -4.92 -4.62 -23.62
C ILE A 52 -4.84 -5.68 -24.69
N LYS A 53 -4.26 -6.82 -24.37
CA LYS A 53 -4.05 -7.96 -25.28
C LYS A 53 -4.52 -9.25 -24.63
N ARG A 54 -4.72 -10.27 -25.43
CA ARG A 54 -5.00 -11.63 -24.95
C ARG A 54 -3.91 -12.08 -23.98
N GLY A 55 -4.33 -12.65 -22.85
CA GLY A 55 -3.45 -13.20 -21.81
C GLY A 55 -2.98 -12.18 -20.78
N CYS A 56 -3.21 -10.88 -20.95
CA CYS A 56 -2.84 -9.91 -19.91
C CYS A 56 -3.89 -9.86 -18.80
N ASN A 57 -3.43 -9.48 -17.61
CA ASN A 57 -4.28 -9.20 -16.47
C ASN A 57 -4.87 -7.80 -16.59
N VAL A 58 -6.15 -7.66 -16.24
CA VAL A 58 -6.87 -6.39 -16.23
C VAL A 58 -7.72 -6.26 -14.99
N MET A 59 -8.01 -5.02 -14.60
CA MET A 59 -8.96 -4.68 -13.55
C MET A 59 -9.88 -3.57 -14.03
N ARG A 60 -11.03 -3.38 -13.38
CA ARG A 60 -11.92 -2.26 -13.67
C ARG A 60 -11.33 -0.95 -13.19
N ARG A 61 -11.44 0.12 -13.99
CA ARG A 61 -10.87 1.44 -13.65
C ARG A 61 -11.56 2.08 -12.44
N ASP A 62 -12.89 2.06 -12.40
CA ASP A 62 -13.68 2.88 -11.48
C ASP A 62 -14.35 2.08 -10.35
N SER A 63 -14.02 0.81 -10.18
CA SER A 63 -14.63 -0.01 -9.14
C SER A 63 -13.94 0.24 -7.80
N LYS A 64 -14.63 0.95 -6.89
CA LYS A 64 -14.17 1.09 -5.50
C LYS A 64 -14.30 -0.22 -4.73
N ASP A 65 -15.27 -1.05 -5.11
CA ASP A 65 -15.66 -2.25 -4.36
C ASP A 65 -15.20 -3.57 -5.01
N ASP A 66 -15.03 -3.60 -6.34
CA ASP A 66 -14.57 -4.80 -7.07
C ASP A 66 -13.18 -4.57 -7.67
N LYS A 67 -12.17 -5.01 -6.96
CA LYS A 67 -10.76 -5.01 -7.39
C LYS A 67 -10.31 -6.36 -7.93
N SER A 68 -11.25 -7.18 -8.35
CA SER A 68 -10.95 -8.47 -8.95
C SER A 68 -10.05 -8.29 -10.17
N ILE A 69 -9.04 -9.14 -10.24
CA ILE A 69 -8.18 -9.24 -11.42
C ILE A 69 -8.81 -10.25 -12.37
N TYR A 70 -8.86 -9.90 -13.64
CA TYR A 70 -9.38 -10.73 -14.72
C TYR A 70 -8.29 -11.00 -15.74
N VAL A 71 -8.32 -12.16 -16.36
CA VAL A 71 -7.44 -12.51 -17.48
C VAL A 71 -8.21 -12.33 -18.78
N VAL A 72 -7.62 -11.61 -19.73
CA VAL A 72 -8.20 -11.37 -21.05
C VAL A 72 -8.08 -12.64 -21.89
N LEU A 73 -9.20 -13.24 -22.29
CA LEU A 73 -9.24 -14.37 -23.20
C LEU A 73 -9.12 -13.95 -24.66
N ARG A 74 -9.84 -12.88 -25.03
CA ARG A 74 -9.82 -12.30 -26.37
C ARG A 74 -10.28 -10.85 -26.35
N VAL A 75 -9.88 -10.11 -27.36
CA VAL A 75 -10.29 -8.73 -27.61
C VAL A 75 -11.06 -8.70 -28.91
N GLU A 76 -12.25 -8.11 -28.90
CA GLU A 76 -13.15 -8.00 -30.05
C GLU A 76 -13.58 -6.53 -30.23
N GLY A 77 -12.97 -5.84 -31.21
CA GLY A 77 -13.19 -4.40 -31.40
C GLY A 77 -12.86 -3.61 -30.14
N ASP A 78 -13.84 -2.92 -29.58
CA ASP A 78 -13.70 -2.09 -28.39
C ASP A 78 -14.01 -2.84 -27.08
N THR A 79 -14.15 -4.16 -27.12
CA THR A 79 -14.48 -4.98 -25.97
C THR A 79 -13.47 -6.07 -25.72
N ALA A 80 -13.36 -6.53 -24.47
CA ALA A 80 -12.54 -7.65 -24.04
C ALA A 80 -13.39 -8.68 -23.29
N VAL A 81 -13.27 -9.94 -23.67
CA VAL A 81 -13.83 -11.07 -22.94
C VAL A 81 -12.81 -11.56 -21.93
N CYS A 82 -13.18 -11.53 -20.67
CA CYS A 82 -12.31 -11.78 -19.55
C CYS A 82 -12.88 -12.85 -18.61
N VAL A 83 -12.03 -13.53 -17.86
CA VAL A 83 -12.42 -14.48 -16.81
C VAL A 83 -11.67 -14.20 -15.54
N LYS A 84 -12.25 -14.52 -14.39
CA LYS A 84 -11.51 -14.57 -13.13
C LYS A 84 -10.61 -15.81 -13.11
N PRO A 85 -9.35 -15.72 -12.62
CA PRO A 85 -8.45 -16.88 -12.55
C PRO A 85 -9.04 -18.08 -11.80
N GLU A 86 -9.87 -17.80 -10.79
CA GLU A 86 -10.49 -18.80 -9.93
C GLU A 86 -11.82 -19.35 -10.49
N GLN A 87 -12.47 -18.64 -11.42
CA GLN A 87 -13.78 -18.96 -11.99
C GLN A 87 -13.72 -18.94 -13.51
N LYS A 88 -12.98 -19.89 -14.10
CA LYS A 88 -12.73 -19.93 -15.55
C LYS A 88 -13.97 -20.17 -16.40
N ASP A 89 -15.05 -20.63 -15.82
CA ASP A 89 -16.29 -20.96 -16.53
C ASP A 89 -17.23 -19.75 -16.68
N GLU A 90 -16.97 -18.66 -15.97
CA GLU A 90 -17.76 -17.44 -16.02
C GLU A 90 -17.02 -16.33 -16.79
N ALA A 91 -17.28 -16.22 -18.08
CA ALA A 91 -16.72 -15.15 -18.88
C ALA A 91 -17.55 -13.86 -18.75
N VAL A 92 -16.86 -12.76 -18.53
CA VAL A 92 -17.45 -11.41 -18.45
C VAL A 92 -16.88 -10.56 -19.58
N THR A 93 -17.72 -9.76 -20.21
CA THR A 93 -17.29 -8.82 -21.26
C THR A 93 -17.23 -7.40 -20.70
N PHE A 94 -16.13 -6.73 -20.95
CA PHE A 94 -15.90 -5.32 -20.57
C PHE A 94 -15.59 -4.47 -21.79
N ASP A 95 -16.00 -3.21 -21.77
CA ASP A 95 -15.47 -2.21 -22.70
C ASP A 95 -14.00 -1.92 -22.36
N LEU A 96 -13.13 -1.78 -23.37
CA LEU A 96 -11.70 -1.50 -23.16
C LEU A 96 -11.45 -0.20 -22.38
N LYS A 97 -12.34 0.78 -22.50
CA LYS A 97 -12.26 2.05 -21.76
C LYS A 97 -12.51 1.89 -20.26
N ASP A 98 -13.26 0.85 -19.84
CA ASP A 98 -13.66 0.62 -18.45
C ASP A 98 -12.68 -0.27 -17.67
N ILE A 99 -11.67 -0.80 -18.36
CA ILE A 99 -10.65 -1.65 -17.78
C ILE A 99 -9.25 -1.07 -18.00
N VAL A 100 -8.32 -1.50 -17.20
CA VAL A 100 -6.91 -1.13 -17.27
C VAL A 100 -6.05 -2.38 -17.13
N ARG A 101 -4.96 -2.45 -17.87
CA ARG A 101 -3.97 -3.51 -17.70
C ARG A 101 -3.35 -3.44 -16.32
N VAL A 102 -3.07 -4.59 -15.72
CA VAL A 102 -2.39 -4.71 -14.43
C VAL A 102 -1.10 -5.47 -14.65
N ALA A 103 -0.01 -5.01 -14.03
CA ALA A 103 1.24 -5.75 -14.02
C ALA A 103 1.08 -7.07 -13.26
N GLU A 104 1.63 -8.14 -13.80
CA GLU A 104 1.71 -9.42 -13.10
C GLU A 104 2.74 -9.36 -11.97
N PHE A 105 2.52 -10.21 -10.97
CA PHE A 105 3.49 -10.37 -9.89
C PHE A 105 4.86 -10.80 -10.46
N GLY A 106 5.91 -10.02 -10.13
CA GLY A 106 7.26 -10.26 -10.66
C GLY A 106 7.51 -9.70 -12.06
N GLU A 107 6.50 -9.14 -12.75
CA GLU A 107 6.70 -8.41 -14.00
C GLU A 107 7.50 -7.13 -13.72
N SER A 108 8.56 -6.89 -14.49
CA SER A 108 9.34 -5.66 -14.36
C SER A 108 8.51 -4.47 -14.83
N ILE A 109 8.22 -3.54 -13.92
CA ILE A 109 7.54 -2.29 -14.22
C ILE A 109 8.61 -1.21 -14.39
N TYR A 110 8.52 -0.48 -15.51
CA TYR A 110 9.37 0.68 -15.78
C TYR A 110 8.50 1.94 -15.72
N PRO A 111 8.31 2.53 -14.53
CA PRO A 111 7.49 3.72 -14.40
C PRO A 111 8.17 4.92 -15.09
N TYR A 112 7.36 5.84 -15.61
CA TYR A 112 7.80 7.11 -16.17
C TYR A 112 6.83 8.22 -15.79
N LEU A 113 7.31 9.47 -15.82
CA LEU A 113 6.48 10.65 -15.58
C LEU A 113 5.88 11.11 -16.92
N LYS A 114 4.55 11.20 -16.98
CA LYS A 114 3.82 11.76 -18.11
C LYS A 114 3.41 13.19 -17.76
N PRO A 115 3.92 14.22 -18.44
CA PRO A 115 3.46 15.58 -18.20
C PRO A 115 2.00 15.70 -18.60
N LEU A 116 1.16 16.22 -17.70
CA LEU A 116 -0.27 16.41 -17.92
C LEU A 116 -0.58 17.88 -18.22
N ASP A 117 -0.07 18.79 -17.39
CA ASP A 117 -0.34 20.21 -17.50
C ASP A 117 0.81 21.02 -16.87
N SER A 118 0.93 22.30 -17.26
CA SER A 118 1.88 23.22 -16.65
C SER A 118 1.36 24.65 -16.71
N VAL A 119 1.54 25.40 -15.60
CA VAL A 119 1.22 26.82 -15.52
C VAL A 119 2.49 27.57 -15.17
N CYS A 120 2.89 28.49 -16.04
CA CYS A 120 4.09 29.31 -15.83
C CYS A 120 3.69 30.73 -15.39
N ASN A 121 3.90 31.03 -14.10
CA ASN A 121 3.61 32.35 -13.52
C ASN A 121 4.84 33.28 -13.51
N ALA A 122 6.05 32.71 -13.66
CA ALA A 122 7.31 33.43 -13.59
C ALA A 122 8.29 32.87 -14.64
N PRO A 123 8.21 33.35 -15.91
CA PRO A 123 9.00 32.78 -17.02
C PRO A 123 10.51 32.94 -16.86
N ASP A 124 10.93 33.90 -16.03
CA ASP A 124 12.36 34.17 -15.75
C ASP A 124 12.88 33.41 -14.50
N SER A 125 12.10 32.50 -13.93
CA SER A 125 12.46 31.73 -12.73
C SER A 125 12.62 30.26 -13.05
N ASP A 126 13.69 29.66 -12.52
CA ASP A 126 13.93 28.22 -12.59
C ASP A 126 13.26 27.43 -11.42
N LEU A 127 12.49 28.11 -10.56
CA LEU A 127 11.81 27.52 -9.44
C LEU A 127 10.47 26.92 -9.86
N TRP A 128 10.27 25.65 -9.62
CA TRP A 128 9.06 24.91 -9.97
C TRP A 128 8.41 24.24 -8.77
N HIS A 129 7.08 24.25 -8.75
CA HIS A 129 6.28 23.37 -7.92
C HIS A 129 5.76 22.23 -8.80
N THR A 130 6.09 21.00 -8.43
CA THR A 130 5.69 19.81 -9.20
C THR A 130 4.72 18.96 -8.40
N LEU A 131 3.55 18.66 -8.99
CA LEU A 131 2.62 17.69 -8.47
C LEU A 131 2.79 16.38 -9.24
N ILE A 132 3.07 15.29 -8.52
CA ILE A 132 3.15 13.93 -9.08
C ILE A 132 1.99 13.13 -8.55
N GLU A 133 1.05 12.77 -9.44
CA GLU A 133 -0.07 11.90 -9.12
C GLU A 133 0.31 10.46 -9.45
N ALA A 134 0.61 9.66 -8.44
CA ALA A 134 1.06 8.29 -8.59
C ALA A 134 0.95 7.49 -7.28
N ASP A 135 1.18 6.17 -7.34
CA ASP A 135 1.59 5.44 -6.15
C ASP A 135 2.92 5.99 -5.61
N ASN A 136 2.93 6.31 -4.33
CA ASN A 136 4.05 6.99 -3.68
C ASN A 136 5.36 6.19 -3.79
N TYR A 137 5.31 4.86 -3.70
CA TYR A 137 6.51 4.02 -3.80
C TYR A 137 7.17 4.16 -5.18
N HIS A 138 6.37 4.11 -6.25
CA HIS A 138 6.87 4.25 -7.62
C HIS A 138 7.33 5.68 -7.93
N ALA A 139 6.63 6.68 -7.40
CA ALA A 139 7.07 8.07 -7.52
C ALA A 139 8.45 8.28 -6.87
N LEU A 140 8.67 7.76 -5.67
CA LEU A 140 9.96 7.86 -4.98
C LEU A 140 11.08 7.15 -5.74
N GLN A 141 10.81 5.99 -6.35
CA GLN A 141 11.78 5.29 -7.20
C GLN A 141 12.21 6.14 -8.41
N LEU A 142 11.26 6.84 -9.05
CA LEU A 142 11.57 7.72 -10.16
C LEU A 142 12.39 8.95 -9.73
N LEU A 143 12.03 9.53 -8.59
CA LEU A 143 12.74 10.68 -8.05
C LEU A 143 14.19 10.36 -7.68
N GLU A 144 14.50 9.12 -7.30
CA GLU A 144 15.88 8.69 -7.00
C GLU A 144 16.85 8.96 -8.16
N TYR A 145 16.41 8.84 -9.42
CA TYR A 145 17.27 9.08 -10.57
C TYR A 145 17.74 10.54 -10.69
N LEU A 146 16.92 11.49 -10.28
CA LEU A 146 17.20 12.93 -10.47
C LEU A 146 17.59 13.63 -9.17
N TYR A 147 17.09 13.15 -8.04
CA TYR A 147 17.12 13.85 -6.76
C TYR A 147 17.85 13.10 -5.66
N ALA A 148 18.56 11.99 -5.94
CA ALA A 148 19.36 11.31 -4.92
C ALA A 148 20.33 12.27 -4.24
N GLY A 149 20.24 12.36 -2.91
CA GLY A 149 21.08 13.22 -2.09
C GLY A 149 20.87 14.74 -2.26
N LYS A 150 19.75 15.17 -2.85
CA LYS A 150 19.51 16.59 -3.19
C LYS A 150 18.29 17.20 -2.48
N VAL A 151 17.53 16.42 -1.76
CA VAL A 151 16.31 16.89 -1.09
C VAL A 151 16.66 17.37 0.31
N ASP A 152 16.33 18.62 0.63
CA ASP A 152 16.65 19.24 1.93
C ASP A 152 15.58 18.93 2.98
N CYS A 153 14.33 18.76 2.55
CA CYS A 153 13.23 18.49 3.47
C CYS A 153 12.22 17.52 2.85
N ILE A 154 11.85 16.49 3.62
CA ILE A 154 10.73 15.59 3.31
C ILE A 154 9.72 15.72 4.43
N TYR A 155 8.47 16.08 4.09
CA TYR A 155 7.34 16.10 5.00
C TYR A 155 6.32 15.07 4.54
N ILE A 156 5.94 14.13 5.40
CA ILE A 156 4.96 13.08 5.08
C ILE A 156 3.88 12.95 6.15
N ALA A 157 2.67 12.65 5.69
CA ALA A 157 1.53 12.24 6.50
C ALA A 157 1.08 10.85 6.01
N PRO A 158 1.70 9.77 6.49
CA PRO A 158 1.34 8.41 6.09
C PRO A 158 -0.03 8.02 6.65
N PRO A 159 -0.65 6.92 6.16
CA PRO A 159 -1.85 6.39 6.80
C PRO A 159 -1.57 6.05 8.26
N TYR A 160 -2.47 6.50 9.17
CA TYR A 160 -2.26 6.37 10.63
C TYR A 160 -2.59 4.98 11.18
N ASN A 161 -2.94 4.04 10.31
CA ASN A 161 -3.26 2.67 10.69
C ASN A 161 -4.39 2.55 11.73
N THR A 162 -5.40 3.41 11.59
CA THR A 162 -6.54 3.47 12.52
C THR A 162 -7.49 2.27 12.42
N GLY A 163 -7.38 1.48 11.34
CA GLY A 163 -8.28 0.37 11.03
C GLY A 163 -9.46 0.78 10.15
N ALA A 164 -9.44 2.00 9.61
CA ALA A 164 -10.49 2.53 8.73
C ALA A 164 -10.46 1.97 7.29
N LYS A 165 -9.60 0.99 7.01
CA LYS A 165 -9.40 0.43 5.65
C LYS A 165 -8.99 1.49 4.63
N ASP A 166 -8.15 2.43 5.04
CA ASP A 166 -7.68 3.56 4.26
C ASP A 166 -6.37 3.29 3.50
N TRP A 167 -5.71 2.19 3.81
CA TRP A 167 -4.47 1.77 3.15
C TRP A 167 -4.45 0.27 2.88
N LYS A 168 -3.54 -0.16 1.99
CA LYS A 168 -3.43 -1.53 1.51
C LYS A 168 -2.08 -2.14 1.80
N TYR A 169 -2.10 -3.46 1.96
CA TYR A 169 -0.94 -4.31 1.99
C TYR A 169 -1.20 -5.53 1.09
N ASN A 170 -0.32 -5.79 0.13
CA ASN A 170 -0.50 -6.87 -0.86
C ASN A 170 -1.88 -6.85 -1.54
N ASN A 171 -2.31 -5.66 -1.99
CA ASN A 171 -3.60 -5.36 -2.63
C ASN A 171 -4.84 -5.38 -1.73
N ASP A 172 -4.76 -5.91 -0.53
CA ASP A 172 -5.88 -5.97 0.39
C ASP A 172 -5.89 -4.78 1.35
N TYR A 173 -7.08 -4.22 1.59
CA TYR A 173 -7.24 -3.22 2.63
C TYR A 173 -6.99 -3.82 4.01
N VAL A 174 -6.16 -3.15 4.80
CA VAL A 174 -5.85 -3.60 6.16
C VAL A 174 -6.99 -3.26 7.10
N ASP A 175 -7.57 -4.30 7.69
CA ASP A 175 -8.68 -4.20 8.64
C ASP A 175 -8.19 -3.91 10.06
N GLY A 176 -9.00 -3.20 10.86
CA GLY A 176 -8.71 -2.94 12.27
C GLY A 176 -8.54 -4.18 13.13
N ASN A 177 -9.14 -5.31 12.72
CA ASN A 177 -9.03 -6.62 13.39
C ASN A 177 -7.86 -7.45 12.91
N ASP A 178 -7.09 -6.98 11.93
CA ASP A 178 -5.91 -7.69 11.43
C ASP A 178 -4.85 -7.77 12.53
N ALA A 179 -4.52 -8.99 12.94
CA ALA A 179 -3.56 -9.24 14.02
C ALA A 179 -2.13 -8.77 13.68
N TYR A 180 -1.84 -8.60 12.39
CA TYR A 180 -0.53 -8.20 11.87
C TYR A 180 -0.50 -6.78 11.31
N ARG A 181 -1.54 -5.98 11.54
CA ARG A 181 -1.67 -4.65 10.94
C ARG A 181 -0.46 -3.74 11.24
N HIS A 182 0.10 -3.80 12.46
CA HIS A 182 1.28 -3.01 12.84
C HIS A 182 2.53 -3.45 12.06
N SER A 183 2.79 -4.76 11.97
CA SER A 183 3.92 -5.29 11.20
C SER A 183 3.79 -5.02 9.70
N LYS A 184 2.58 -5.10 9.15
CA LYS A 184 2.27 -4.73 7.76
C LYS A 184 2.54 -3.25 7.52
N TRP A 185 2.11 -2.40 8.45
CA TRP A 185 2.35 -0.95 8.38
C TRP A 185 3.85 -0.64 8.44
N LEU A 186 4.60 -1.26 9.34
CA LEU A 186 6.04 -1.10 9.41
C LEU A 186 6.74 -1.53 8.11
N SER A 187 6.35 -2.65 7.53
CA SER A 187 6.89 -3.11 6.25
C SER A 187 6.57 -2.15 5.11
N PHE A 188 5.35 -1.63 5.06
CA PHE A 188 4.90 -0.62 4.11
C PHE A 188 5.74 0.67 4.24
N MET A 189 5.95 1.16 5.45
CA MET A 189 6.71 2.37 5.74
C MET A 189 8.21 2.19 5.50
N GLN A 190 8.79 1.08 5.91
CA GLN A 190 10.22 0.81 5.78
C GLN A 190 10.72 1.02 4.35
N ARG A 191 10.01 0.48 3.36
CA ARG A 191 10.39 0.60 1.94
C ARG A 191 10.37 2.04 1.46
N ARG A 192 9.36 2.81 1.86
CA ARG A 192 9.22 4.22 1.49
C ARG A 192 10.26 5.10 2.19
N LEU A 193 10.52 4.85 3.46
CA LEU A 193 11.55 5.56 4.22
C LEU A 193 12.96 5.24 3.72
N GLN A 194 13.23 4.02 3.25
CA GLN A 194 14.51 3.69 2.61
C GLN A 194 14.74 4.51 1.34
N LEU A 195 13.71 4.70 0.51
CA LEU A 195 13.80 5.56 -0.67
C LEU A 195 13.92 7.05 -0.29
N ALA A 196 13.13 7.50 0.67
CA ALA A 196 13.20 8.86 1.20
C ALA A 196 14.62 9.18 1.73
N LYS A 197 15.23 8.26 2.46
CA LYS A 197 16.61 8.40 2.94
C LYS A 197 17.62 8.60 1.82
N LYS A 198 17.44 7.92 0.68
CA LYS A 198 18.33 8.08 -0.49
C LYS A 198 18.17 9.43 -1.18
N LEU A 199 16.97 10.01 -1.11
CA LEU A 199 16.69 11.33 -1.69
C LEU A 199 17.26 12.46 -0.84
N LEU A 200 17.25 12.30 0.49
CA LEU A 200 17.71 13.33 1.41
C LEU A 200 19.19 13.63 1.25
N ASN A 201 19.50 14.94 1.32
CA ASN A 201 20.86 15.42 1.43
C ASN A 201 21.51 14.85 2.70
N PRO A 202 22.64 14.14 2.61
CA PRO A 202 23.23 13.48 3.77
C PRO A 202 23.83 14.44 4.81
N GLU A 203 24.08 15.70 4.44
CA GLU A 203 24.76 16.68 5.30
C GLU A 203 23.79 17.59 6.05
N ASP A 204 22.74 18.07 5.35
CA ASP A 204 21.82 19.08 5.89
C ASP A 204 20.40 18.87 5.37
N SER A 205 19.70 17.93 5.97
CA SER A 205 18.32 17.65 5.58
C SER A 205 17.48 17.21 6.76
N VAL A 206 16.15 17.30 6.62
CA VAL A 206 15.19 16.90 7.63
C VAL A 206 14.07 16.03 7.06
N LEU A 207 13.69 14.98 7.79
CA LEU A 207 12.49 14.19 7.56
C LEU A 207 11.49 14.44 8.68
N ILE A 208 10.30 14.90 8.33
CA ILE A 208 9.19 15.12 9.25
C ILE A 208 8.08 14.14 8.93
N VAL A 209 7.69 13.35 9.93
CA VAL A 209 6.61 12.36 9.81
C VAL A 209 5.51 12.72 10.81
N THR A 210 4.30 13.01 10.31
CA THR A 210 3.14 13.19 11.18
C THR A 210 2.44 11.86 11.38
N ILE A 211 2.18 11.51 12.65
CA ILE A 211 1.56 10.24 13.00
C ILE A 211 0.77 10.39 14.31
N ASP A 212 -0.22 9.51 14.52
CA ASP A 212 -0.98 9.45 15.77
C ASP A 212 -0.33 8.52 16.81
N GLU A 213 -0.98 8.39 17.97
CA GLU A 213 -0.50 7.59 19.09
C GLU A 213 -0.45 6.07 18.83
N LYS A 214 -1.00 5.59 17.73
CA LYS A 214 -1.10 4.14 17.46
C LYS A 214 0.20 3.53 16.98
N GLU A 215 0.95 4.27 16.18
CA GLU A 215 2.17 3.78 15.54
C GLU A 215 3.44 4.51 15.97
N TYR A 216 3.36 5.63 16.71
CA TYR A 216 4.55 6.43 17.05
C TYR A 216 5.58 5.72 17.95
N LEU A 217 5.19 4.60 18.59
CA LEU A 217 6.08 3.78 19.41
C LEU A 217 6.70 2.60 18.64
N HIS A 218 6.34 2.43 17.38
CA HIS A 218 6.82 1.37 16.49
C HIS A 218 7.75 1.91 15.42
#